data_167ebf096a9680395243d607400527a7
#
_entry.id   167ebf096a9680395243d607400527a7
#
_cell.length_a   1.000
_cell.length_b   1.000
_cell.length_c   1.000
_cell.angle_alpha   90.00
_cell.angle_beta   90.00
_cell.angle_gamma   90.00
#
_symmetry.space_group_name_H-M   'P 1'
#
loop_
_entity.id
_entity.type
_entity.pdbx_description
1 polymer ?
#
loop_
_entity_poly.entity_id
_entity_poly.type
_entity_poly.pdbx_seq_one_letter_code
_entity_poly.pdbx_strand_id
1 'polypeptide(L)'
;MRSPFGPQRGFTYVGLLFAVVIMGLMLTVVSRVWSTTEQRERETQLLFVGHAYRLAIASYFATGHQYPHTLQDLLQDERFPVPKHHLRRLYPDPVTGKADWSLIPTPSGQSIMGVASSSQGVPIKRDGFDTIDEALKGADCYCAWKFIYYANRWNRGVGTGATNPPGPPGTIQPGNPGTLSPAPQPGYGAPGTIQQGPGTPPGS
;
A
#
# COMPACT_ATOMS: atom_id res chain seq x y z
N MET A 1 57.96 58.31 6.79
CA MET A 1 57.50 56.93 6.92
C MET A 1 56.41 56.73 5.86
N ARG A 2 56.69 55.97 4.79
CA ARG A 2 55.71 55.68 3.69
C ARG A 2 55.11 54.30 3.90
N SER A 3 53.79 54.21 4.00
CA SER A 3 53.03 52.96 4.10
C SER A 3 53.09 52.14 2.79
N PRO A 4 53.49 50.88 2.85
CA PRO A 4 53.57 50.00 1.65
C PRO A 4 52.28 49.21 1.42
N PHE A 5 51.14 49.87 1.33
CA PHE A 5 49.91 49.19 0.89
C PHE A 5 49.64 49.51 -0.58
N GLY A 6 50.23 48.71 -1.48
CA GLY A 6 49.89 48.68 -2.88
C GLY A 6 48.52 48.09 -3.09
N PRO A 7 47.75 48.50 -4.14
CA PRO A 7 46.39 48.00 -4.37
C PRO A 7 46.41 46.54 -4.83
N GLN A 8 46.06 45.63 -3.94
CA GLN A 8 45.84 44.21 -4.26
C GLN A 8 44.47 43.99 -4.95
N ARG A 9 44.27 44.59 -6.12
CA ARG A 9 42.99 44.55 -6.85
C ARG A 9 42.76 43.27 -7.67
N GLY A 10 43.78 42.45 -7.92
CA GLY A 10 43.64 41.23 -8.75
C GLY A 10 43.21 39.98 -7.97
N PHE A 11 43.58 39.92 -6.69
CA PHE A 11 43.35 38.71 -5.87
C PHE A 11 41.86 38.49 -5.51
N THR A 12 41.11 39.56 -5.29
CA THR A 12 39.67 39.50 -4.98
C THR A 12 38.84 39.01 -6.15
N TYR A 13 39.20 39.36 -7.38
CA TYR A 13 38.49 38.88 -8.58
C TYR A 13 38.66 37.35 -8.77
N VAL A 14 39.87 36.84 -8.64
CA VAL A 14 40.16 35.41 -8.72
C VAL A 14 39.45 34.64 -7.59
N GLY A 15 39.46 35.20 -6.37
CA GLY A 15 38.70 34.63 -5.24
C GLY A 15 37.20 34.57 -5.50
N LEU A 16 36.63 35.62 -6.11
CA LEU A 16 35.21 35.63 -6.48
C LEU A 16 34.89 34.56 -7.53
N LEU A 17 35.74 34.40 -8.56
CA LEU A 17 35.57 33.39 -9.58
C LEU A 17 35.57 31.96 -8.97
N PHE A 18 36.53 31.68 -8.07
CA PHE A 18 36.57 30.40 -7.35
C PHE A 18 35.31 30.17 -6.50
N ALA A 19 34.82 31.18 -5.81
CA ALA A 19 33.59 31.08 -5.02
C ALA A 19 32.39 30.75 -5.88
N VAL A 20 32.24 31.39 -7.04
CA VAL A 20 31.13 31.09 -8.00
C VAL A 20 31.23 29.67 -8.56
N VAL A 21 32.44 29.22 -8.91
CA VAL A 21 32.67 27.84 -9.39
C VAL A 21 32.31 26.82 -8.32
N ILE A 22 32.72 27.02 -7.08
CA ILE A 22 32.42 26.13 -5.96
C ILE A 22 30.90 26.09 -5.69
N MET A 23 30.22 27.25 -5.70
CA MET A 23 28.78 27.33 -5.57
C MET A 23 28.07 26.55 -6.71
N GLY A 24 28.51 26.69 -7.95
CA GLY A 24 28.00 25.98 -9.09
C GLY A 24 28.12 24.45 -8.96
N LEU A 25 29.27 23.98 -8.49
CA LEU A 25 29.51 22.56 -8.24
C LEU A 25 28.62 22.03 -7.11
N MET A 26 28.45 22.77 -6.02
CA MET A 26 27.55 22.37 -4.93
C MET A 26 26.09 22.28 -5.36
N LEU A 27 25.61 23.20 -6.19
CA LEU A 27 24.23 23.16 -6.71
C LEU A 27 23.95 21.91 -7.55
N THR A 28 24.92 21.41 -8.31
CA THR A 28 24.75 20.18 -9.12
C THR A 28 24.59 18.93 -8.25
N VAL A 29 25.29 18.84 -7.13
CA VAL A 29 25.17 17.72 -6.19
C VAL A 29 23.81 17.72 -5.50
N VAL A 30 23.33 18.86 -5.03
CA VAL A 30 22.03 19.01 -4.39
C VAL A 30 20.89 18.60 -5.34
N SER A 31 20.96 19.02 -6.59
CA SER A 31 19.94 18.68 -7.61
C SER A 31 19.79 17.15 -7.81
N ARG A 32 20.88 16.40 -7.81
CA ARG A 32 20.85 14.93 -7.97
C ARG A 32 20.21 14.23 -6.77
N VAL A 33 20.52 14.66 -5.56
CA VAL A 33 19.93 14.08 -4.34
C VAL A 33 18.43 14.31 -4.33
N TRP A 34 17.98 15.50 -4.71
CA TRP A 34 16.55 15.84 -4.72
C TRP A 34 15.76 14.99 -5.71
N SER A 35 16.25 14.80 -6.94
CA SER A 35 15.57 14.00 -7.95
C SER A 35 15.40 12.54 -7.54
N THR A 36 16.38 11.95 -6.83
CA THR A 36 16.29 10.58 -6.33
C THR A 36 15.25 10.43 -5.21
N THR A 37 15.15 11.42 -4.32
CA THR A 37 14.17 11.43 -3.24
C THR A 37 12.75 11.53 -3.80
N GLU A 38 12.54 12.44 -4.74
CA GLU A 38 11.26 12.60 -5.43
C GLU A 38 10.82 11.31 -6.17
N GLN A 39 11.74 10.63 -6.82
CA GLN A 39 11.44 9.37 -7.50
C GLN A 39 11.01 8.29 -6.48
N ARG A 40 11.67 8.17 -5.33
CA ARG A 40 11.28 7.22 -4.28
C ARG A 40 9.90 7.52 -3.69
N GLU A 41 9.55 8.79 -3.54
CA GLU A 41 8.22 9.18 -3.08
C GLU A 41 7.15 8.81 -4.09
N ARG A 42 7.41 9.03 -5.39
CA ARG A 42 6.51 8.61 -6.48
C ARG A 42 6.33 7.09 -6.53
N GLU A 43 7.39 6.32 -6.30
CA GLU A 43 7.32 4.85 -6.18
C GLU A 43 6.44 4.41 -5.01
N THR A 44 6.61 5.03 -3.84
CA THR A 44 5.78 4.74 -2.68
C THR A 44 4.32 5.07 -2.93
N GLN A 45 4.04 6.20 -3.57
CA GLN A 45 2.70 6.58 -3.97
C GLN A 45 2.13 5.63 -5.03
N LEU A 46 2.95 5.17 -5.99
CA LEU A 46 2.53 4.21 -7.01
C LEU A 46 2.10 2.87 -6.38
N LEU A 47 2.86 2.36 -5.42
CA LEU A 47 2.49 1.17 -4.67
C LEU A 47 1.18 1.37 -3.92
N PHE A 48 1.03 2.50 -3.21
CA PHE A 48 -0.20 2.81 -2.48
C PHE A 48 -1.43 2.87 -3.42
N VAL A 49 -1.33 3.61 -4.53
CA VAL A 49 -2.41 3.76 -5.50
C VAL A 49 -2.72 2.44 -6.21
N GLY A 50 -1.68 1.70 -6.59
CA GLY A 50 -1.83 0.37 -7.21
C GLY A 50 -2.55 -0.62 -6.29
N HIS A 51 -2.22 -0.61 -4.99
CA HIS A 51 -2.95 -1.40 -3.98
C HIS A 51 -4.41 -0.94 -3.84
N ALA A 52 -4.66 0.38 -3.85
CA ALA A 52 -6.03 0.90 -3.78
C ALA A 52 -6.88 0.41 -4.95
N TYR A 53 -6.35 0.41 -6.17
CA TYR A 53 -7.04 -0.15 -7.34
C TYR A 53 -7.24 -1.67 -7.22
N ARG A 54 -6.21 -2.42 -6.80
CA ARG A 54 -6.34 -3.88 -6.58
C ARG A 54 -7.43 -4.21 -5.57
N LEU A 55 -7.49 -3.49 -4.44
CA LEU A 55 -8.52 -3.68 -3.41
C LEU A 55 -9.90 -3.27 -3.90
N ALA A 56 -10.01 -2.20 -4.68
CA ALA A 56 -11.26 -1.77 -5.27
C ALA A 56 -11.80 -2.83 -6.25
N ILE A 57 -10.95 -3.40 -7.11
CA ILE A 57 -11.32 -4.49 -8.03
C ILE A 57 -11.72 -5.74 -7.22
N ALA A 58 -11.01 -6.06 -6.14
CA ALA A 58 -11.36 -7.17 -5.25
C ALA A 58 -12.73 -6.98 -4.61
N SER A 59 -13.02 -5.79 -4.10
CA SER A 59 -14.31 -5.42 -3.50
C SER A 59 -15.45 -5.46 -4.53
N TYR A 60 -15.22 -4.96 -5.74
CA TYR A 60 -16.17 -5.01 -6.83
C TYR A 60 -16.50 -6.45 -7.21
N PHE A 61 -15.47 -7.31 -7.34
CA PHE A 61 -15.62 -8.73 -7.62
C PHE A 61 -16.35 -9.48 -6.49
N ALA A 62 -15.99 -9.23 -5.23
CA ALA A 62 -16.63 -9.85 -4.08
C ALA A 62 -18.13 -9.59 -4.00
N THR A 63 -18.58 -8.44 -4.52
CA THR A 63 -19.99 -8.05 -4.49
C THR A 63 -20.83 -8.71 -5.58
N GLY A 64 -20.28 -8.95 -6.78
CA GLY A 64 -21.05 -9.41 -7.93
C GLY A 64 -20.40 -10.54 -8.75
N HIS A 65 -19.25 -11.07 -8.30
CA HIS A 65 -18.49 -12.14 -8.97
C HIS A 65 -18.10 -11.84 -10.41
N GLN A 66 -18.03 -10.55 -10.76
CA GLN A 66 -17.65 -10.06 -12.08
C GLN A 66 -16.57 -8.99 -11.93
N TYR A 67 -15.65 -8.94 -12.89
CA TYR A 67 -14.67 -7.87 -12.98
C TYR A 67 -15.27 -6.60 -13.59
N PRO A 68 -14.80 -5.40 -13.22
CA PRO A 68 -15.26 -4.15 -13.82
C PRO A 68 -14.87 -4.06 -15.29
N HIS A 69 -15.69 -3.42 -16.11
CA HIS A 69 -15.38 -3.15 -17.51
C HIS A 69 -14.55 -1.87 -17.67
N THR A 70 -14.78 -0.91 -16.79
CA THR A 70 -14.09 0.38 -16.77
C THR A 70 -13.62 0.71 -15.36
N LEU A 71 -12.67 1.65 -15.23
CA LEU A 71 -12.27 2.15 -13.91
C LEU A 71 -13.38 2.98 -13.25
N GLN A 72 -14.29 3.54 -14.03
CA GLN A 72 -15.45 4.28 -13.55
C GLN A 72 -16.42 3.40 -12.77
N ASP A 73 -16.54 2.12 -13.13
CA ASP A 73 -17.39 1.16 -12.43
C ASP A 73 -16.98 0.98 -10.97
N LEU A 74 -15.69 1.26 -10.66
CA LEU A 74 -15.18 1.25 -9.29
C LEU A 74 -15.63 2.46 -8.46
N LEU A 75 -15.94 3.58 -9.12
CA LEU A 75 -16.47 4.77 -8.45
C LEU A 75 -17.95 4.62 -8.16
N GLN A 76 -18.69 4.02 -9.08
CA GLN A 76 -20.13 3.87 -8.98
C GLN A 76 -20.53 2.55 -9.61
N ASP A 77 -20.85 1.58 -8.77
CA ASP A 77 -21.35 0.27 -9.20
C ASP A 77 -22.87 0.33 -9.38
N GLU A 78 -23.30 0.43 -10.63
CA GLU A 78 -24.71 0.56 -11.02
C GLU A 78 -25.46 -0.77 -11.06
N ARG A 79 -24.82 -1.89 -10.76
CA ARG A 79 -25.45 -3.22 -10.72
C ARG A 79 -26.47 -3.35 -9.58
N PHE A 80 -26.47 -2.44 -8.63
CA PHE A 80 -27.34 -2.44 -7.46
C PHE A 80 -28.28 -1.24 -7.46
N PRO A 81 -29.50 -1.37 -6.90
CA PRO A 81 -30.46 -0.26 -6.77
C PRO A 81 -29.90 0.93 -6.00
N VAL A 82 -29.04 0.67 -5.01
CA VAL A 82 -28.25 1.70 -4.31
C VAL A 82 -26.81 1.56 -4.80
N PRO A 83 -26.28 2.56 -5.51
CA PRO A 83 -24.93 2.51 -6.05
C PRO A 83 -23.89 2.30 -4.93
N LYS A 84 -22.98 1.37 -5.18
CA LYS A 84 -21.86 1.10 -4.26
C LYS A 84 -20.60 1.77 -4.79
N HIS A 85 -19.79 2.26 -3.86
CA HIS A 85 -18.52 2.89 -4.17
C HIS A 85 -17.37 1.99 -3.66
N HIS A 86 -16.56 1.47 -4.57
CA HIS A 86 -15.39 0.64 -4.26
C HIS A 86 -14.12 1.46 -4.22
N LEU A 87 -14.12 2.62 -4.88
CA LEU A 87 -13.03 3.60 -4.89
C LEU A 87 -13.61 4.99 -4.67
N ARG A 88 -12.95 5.83 -3.90
CA ARG A 88 -13.44 7.19 -3.61
C ARG A 88 -13.25 8.16 -4.77
N ARG A 89 -12.18 7.98 -5.55
CA ARG A 89 -11.85 8.78 -6.73
C ARG A 89 -10.91 8.00 -7.63
N LEU A 90 -10.84 8.35 -8.90
CA LEU A 90 -9.77 7.86 -9.77
C LEU A 90 -8.47 8.60 -9.42
N TYR A 91 -7.44 7.83 -9.16
CA TYR A 91 -6.12 8.37 -8.89
C TYR A 91 -5.33 8.46 -10.20
N PRO A 92 -4.63 9.57 -10.47
CA PRO A 92 -3.67 9.61 -11.55
C PRO A 92 -2.47 8.69 -11.23
N ASP A 93 -1.76 8.26 -12.25
CA ASP A 93 -0.50 7.54 -12.09
C ASP A 93 0.55 8.51 -11.49
N PRO A 94 1.11 8.22 -10.29
CA PRO A 94 2.05 9.12 -9.64
C PRO A 94 3.37 9.30 -10.39
N VAL A 95 3.73 8.35 -11.26
CA VAL A 95 4.97 8.40 -12.03
C VAL A 95 4.81 9.29 -13.26
N THR A 96 3.70 9.17 -13.99
CA THR A 96 3.42 9.99 -15.19
C THR A 96 2.72 11.31 -14.87
N GLY A 97 2.04 11.39 -13.71
CA GLY A 97 1.20 12.51 -13.31
C GLY A 97 -0.13 12.58 -14.09
N LYS A 98 -0.45 11.56 -14.88
CA LYS A 98 -1.64 11.51 -15.74
C LYS A 98 -2.57 10.36 -15.35
N ALA A 99 -3.83 10.42 -15.78
CA ALA A 99 -4.79 9.34 -15.60
C ALA A 99 -4.70 8.30 -16.76
N ASP A 100 -3.49 7.91 -17.10
CA ASP A 100 -3.16 7.07 -18.27
C ASP A 100 -2.69 5.65 -17.83
N TRP A 101 -3.43 5.05 -16.93
CA TRP A 101 -3.15 3.69 -16.47
C TRP A 101 -3.19 2.68 -17.62
N SER A 102 -2.21 1.78 -17.67
CA SER A 102 -2.25 0.59 -18.50
C SER A 102 -3.20 -0.42 -17.86
N LEU A 103 -4.34 -0.67 -18.51
CA LEU A 103 -5.36 -1.59 -18.02
C LEU A 103 -4.97 -3.03 -18.35
N ILE A 104 -5.05 -3.92 -17.37
CA ILE A 104 -4.74 -5.32 -17.55
C ILE A 104 -6.06 -6.08 -17.73
N PRO A 105 -6.34 -6.58 -18.95
CA PRO A 105 -7.59 -7.27 -19.24
C PRO A 105 -7.64 -8.66 -18.59
N THR A 106 -8.86 -9.14 -18.35
CA THR A 106 -9.10 -10.54 -18.03
C THR A 106 -8.75 -11.44 -19.23
N PRO A 107 -8.56 -12.76 -19.03
CA PRO A 107 -8.33 -13.69 -20.15
C PRO A 107 -9.40 -13.66 -21.24
N SER A 108 -10.63 -13.28 -20.90
CA SER A 108 -11.73 -13.08 -21.87
C SER A 108 -11.62 -11.75 -22.64
N GLY A 109 -10.74 -10.83 -22.22
CA GLY A 109 -10.53 -9.52 -22.84
C GLY A 109 -11.62 -8.48 -22.59
N GLN A 110 -12.71 -8.83 -21.90
CA GLN A 110 -13.89 -7.97 -21.76
C GLN A 110 -13.91 -7.11 -20.49
N SER A 111 -13.05 -7.41 -19.52
CA SER A 111 -13.07 -6.78 -18.21
C SER A 111 -11.64 -6.52 -17.71
N ILE A 112 -11.50 -5.70 -16.68
CA ILE A 112 -10.21 -5.26 -16.12
C ILE A 112 -9.94 -6.04 -14.85
N MET A 113 -8.83 -6.77 -14.80
CA MET A 113 -8.39 -7.49 -13.61
C MET A 113 -7.29 -6.78 -12.81
N GLY A 114 -6.73 -5.72 -13.36
CA GLY A 114 -5.66 -4.96 -12.71
C GLY A 114 -5.24 -3.73 -13.50
N VAL A 115 -4.31 -2.99 -12.92
CA VAL A 115 -3.71 -1.81 -13.52
C VAL A 115 -2.18 -1.89 -13.43
N ALA A 116 -1.50 -1.21 -14.33
CA ALA A 116 -0.05 -0.98 -14.28
C ALA A 116 0.24 0.47 -14.68
N SER A 117 1.40 1.00 -14.27
CA SER A 117 1.85 2.30 -14.76
C SER A 117 2.12 2.26 -16.27
N SER A 118 1.84 3.34 -16.98
CA SER A 118 2.22 3.48 -18.39
C SER A 118 3.69 3.88 -18.59
N SER A 119 4.39 4.20 -17.49
CA SER A 119 5.77 4.68 -17.52
C SER A 119 6.77 3.58 -17.84
N GLN A 120 7.69 3.87 -18.80
CA GLN A 120 8.83 3.03 -19.14
C GLN A 120 10.07 3.32 -18.27
N GLY A 121 9.94 4.21 -17.28
CA GLY A 121 11.03 4.52 -16.35
C GLY A 121 11.48 3.30 -15.55
N VAL A 122 12.75 3.30 -15.13
CA VAL A 122 13.34 2.21 -14.35
C VAL A 122 13.10 2.46 -12.85
N PRO A 123 12.53 1.49 -12.12
CA PRO A 123 12.32 1.63 -10.68
C PRO A 123 13.65 1.62 -9.90
N ILE A 124 13.72 2.43 -8.84
CA ILE A 124 14.82 2.38 -7.87
C ILE A 124 14.61 1.18 -6.93
N LYS A 125 13.36 0.97 -6.47
CA LYS A 125 13.03 -0.16 -5.61
C LYS A 125 12.98 -1.44 -6.43
N ARG A 126 13.94 -2.34 -6.18
CA ARG A 126 14.06 -3.63 -6.88
C ARG A 126 13.78 -4.83 -6.00
N ASP A 127 13.75 -4.64 -4.68
CA ASP A 127 13.57 -5.71 -3.69
C ASP A 127 12.87 -5.17 -2.42
N GLY A 128 12.56 -6.07 -1.48
CA GLY A 128 11.88 -5.71 -0.23
C GLY A 128 10.40 -5.38 -0.43
N PHE A 129 9.74 -6.11 -1.33
CA PHE A 129 8.29 -6.05 -1.51
C PHE A 129 7.59 -7.01 -0.55
N ASP A 130 6.37 -6.69 -0.19
CA ASP A 130 5.50 -7.60 0.55
C ASP A 130 5.18 -8.85 -0.30
N THR A 131 4.79 -9.94 0.36
CA THR A 131 4.48 -11.23 -0.30
C THR A 131 3.44 -11.08 -1.43
N ILE A 132 2.52 -10.14 -1.30
CA ILE A 132 1.50 -9.86 -2.31
C ILE A 132 2.06 -9.19 -3.57
N ASP A 133 3.20 -8.51 -3.43
CA ASP A 133 3.88 -7.73 -4.46
C ASP A 133 5.21 -8.33 -4.90
N GLU A 134 5.52 -9.54 -4.48
CA GLU A 134 6.77 -10.22 -4.83
C GLU A 134 6.98 -10.32 -6.34
N ALA A 135 5.90 -10.35 -7.11
CA ALA A 135 5.94 -10.33 -8.58
C ALA A 135 6.47 -9.02 -9.19
N LEU A 136 6.60 -7.96 -8.40
CA LEU A 136 7.16 -6.66 -8.82
C LEU A 136 8.69 -6.61 -8.70
N LYS A 137 9.29 -7.61 -8.02
CA LYS A 137 10.72 -7.70 -7.79
C LYS A 137 11.48 -7.82 -9.11
N GLY A 138 12.57 -7.06 -9.22
CA GLY A 138 13.46 -7.12 -10.39
C GLY A 138 12.87 -6.56 -11.68
N ALA A 139 11.76 -5.82 -11.62
CA ALA A 139 11.14 -5.22 -12.79
C ALA A 139 12.08 -4.20 -13.47
N ASP A 140 12.12 -4.23 -14.80
CA ASP A 140 12.95 -3.33 -15.61
C ASP A 140 12.28 -1.99 -15.89
N CYS A 141 10.95 -1.91 -15.73
CA CYS A 141 10.19 -0.67 -15.88
C CYS A 141 9.00 -0.64 -14.91
N TYR A 142 8.45 0.57 -14.65
CA TYR A 142 7.18 0.69 -13.92
C TYR A 142 6.01 0.03 -14.65
N CYS A 143 6.08 -0.13 -15.95
CA CYS A 143 5.11 -0.85 -16.79
C CYS A 143 4.98 -2.33 -16.43
N ALA A 144 6.01 -2.91 -15.80
CA ALA A 144 6.00 -4.29 -15.30
C ALA A 144 5.41 -4.39 -13.88
N TRP A 145 5.17 -3.27 -13.20
CA TRP A 145 4.52 -3.24 -11.89
C TRP A 145 3.00 -3.40 -12.06
N LYS A 146 2.57 -4.67 -12.09
CA LYS A 146 1.19 -5.06 -12.35
C LYS A 146 0.44 -5.29 -11.05
N PHE A 147 -0.54 -4.45 -10.76
CA PHE A 147 -1.42 -4.57 -9.59
C PHE A 147 -2.67 -5.34 -9.98
N ILE A 148 -2.59 -6.68 -9.92
CA ILE A 148 -3.63 -7.59 -10.40
C ILE A 148 -4.36 -8.21 -9.21
N TYR A 149 -5.68 -8.30 -9.32
CA TYR A 149 -6.52 -9.13 -8.45
C TYR A 149 -6.85 -10.45 -9.15
N TYR A 150 -6.52 -11.58 -8.50
CA TYR A 150 -6.86 -12.92 -8.95
C TYR A 150 -7.91 -13.53 -8.01
N ALA A 151 -9.15 -13.72 -8.48
CA ALA A 151 -10.24 -14.27 -7.66
C ALA A 151 -9.88 -15.63 -7.01
N ASN A 152 -9.19 -16.50 -7.74
CA ASN A 152 -8.83 -17.84 -7.25
C ASN A 152 -7.65 -17.87 -6.27
N ARG A 153 -6.79 -16.85 -6.28
CA ARG A 153 -5.59 -16.78 -5.42
C ARG A 153 -5.94 -16.19 -4.06
N TRP A 154 -6.87 -15.23 -4.02
CA TRP A 154 -7.30 -14.57 -2.78
C TRP A 154 -8.03 -15.53 -1.83
N ASN A 155 -8.81 -16.44 -2.36
CA ASN A 155 -9.54 -17.46 -1.55
C ASN A 155 -8.63 -18.54 -0.94
N ARG A 156 -7.38 -18.69 -1.41
CA ARG A 156 -6.40 -19.63 -0.84
C ARG A 156 -5.52 -19.03 0.25
N GLY A 157 -5.45 -17.70 0.37
CA GLY A 157 -4.57 -16.99 1.31
C GLY A 157 -5.25 -16.39 2.52
N VAL A 158 -6.59 -16.38 2.60
CA VAL A 158 -7.33 -15.91 3.78
C VAL A 158 -7.67 -17.12 4.65
N GLY A 159 -6.65 -17.91 5.01
CA GLY A 159 -6.68 -18.77 6.18
C GLY A 159 -6.36 -17.89 7.39
N THR A 160 -7.39 -17.48 8.13
CA THR A 160 -7.38 -17.11 9.56
C THR A 160 -6.12 -16.38 10.07
N GLY A 161 -5.90 -15.18 9.57
CA GLY A 161 -4.98 -14.21 10.11
C GLY A 161 -5.43 -12.84 9.63
N ALA A 162 -6.50 -12.32 10.24
CA ALA A 162 -6.99 -10.97 9.95
C ALA A 162 -6.00 -9.94 10.49
N THR A 163 -4.95 -9.65 9.74
CA THR A 163 -4.27 -8.37 9.86
C THR A 163 -5.00 -7.42 8.92
N ASN A 164 -5.78 -6.51 9.51
CA ASN A 164 -6.36 -5.38 8.80
C ASN A 164 -5.28 -4.72 7.95
N PRO A 165 -5.57 -4.35 6.70
CA PRO A 165 -4.65 -3.55 5.91
C PRO A 165 -4.34 -2.27 6.68
N PRO A 166 -3.10 -1.77 6.68
CA PRO A 166 -2.76 -0.51 7.32
C PRO A 166 -3.66 0.58 6.73
N GLY A 167 -4.45 1.21 7.61
CA GLY A 167 -5.28 2.35 7.24
C GLY A 167 -4.40 3.50 6.73
N PRO A 168 -4.97 4.42 5.96
CA PRO A 168 -4.23 5.60 5.49
C PRO A 168 -3.64 6.36 6.69
N PRO A 169 -2.42 6.89 6.58
CA PRO A 169 -1.80 7.63 7.67
C PRO A 169 -2.69 8.81 8.07
N GLY A 170 -3.13 8.83 9.32
CA GLY A 170 -3.94 9.90 9.89
C GLY A 170 -5.34 9.52 10.40
N THR A 171 -5.80 8.27 10.26
CA THR A 171 -7.07 7.83 10.85
C THR A 171 -6.80 7.17 12.21
N ILE A 172 -7.07 7.89 13.27
CA ILE A 172 -7.16 7.33 14.63
C ILE A 172 -8.40 6.44 14.64
N GLN A 173 -8.20 5.12 14.61
CA GLN A 173 -9.27 4.15 14.71
C GLN A 173 -9.78 4.18 16.16
N PRO A 174 -11.08 4.42 16.44
CA PRO A 174 -11.63 4.24 17.79
C PRO A 174 -11.41 2.79 18.20
N GLY A 175 -10.74 2.58 19.32
CA GLY A 175 -10.44 1.23 19.84
C GLY A 175 -11.73 0.44 19.98
N ASN A 176 -11.74 -0.75 19.40
CA ASN A 176 -12.75 -1.76 19.64
C ASN A 176 -12.68 -2.11 21.15
N PRO A 177 -13.76 -1.95 21.94
CA PRO A 177 -13.73 -2.38 23.32
C PRO A 177 -13.54 -3.89 23.33
N GLY A 178 -12.36 -4.31 23.77
CA GLY A 178 -11.98 -5.71 23.86
C GLY A 178 -13.00 -6.50 24.64
N THR A 179 -13.49 -7.58 24.08
CA THR A 179 -14.10 -8.68 24.81
C THR A 179 -13.11 -9.16 25.84
N LEU A 180 -13.32 -8.72 27.09
CA LEU A 180 -12.62 -9.26 28.25
C LEU A 180 -12.96 -10.75 28.31
N SER A 181 -12.01 -11.61 28.02
CA SER A 181 -12.06 -13.03 28.41
C SER A 181 -12.26 -13.08 29.92
N PRO A 182 -13.29 -13.77 30.43
CA PRO A 182 -13.45 -13.92 31.88
C PRO A 182 -12.25 -14.70 32.42
N ALA A 183 -11.64 -14.13 33.44
CA ALA A 183 -10.57 -14.77 34.21
C ALA A 183 -11.03 -16.11 34.77
N PRO A 184 -10.16 -17.12 34.90
CA PRO A 184 -10.50 -18.39 35.53
C PRO A 184 -10.89 -18.17 37.01
N GLN A 185 -12.12 -18.52 37.37
CA GLN A 185 -12.60 -18.47 38.72
C GLN A 185 -11.89 -19.57 39.57
N PRO A 186 -11.47 -19.27 40.83
CA PRO A 186 -10.98 -20.29 41.75
C PRO A 186 -12.13 -21.22 42.16
N GLY A 187 -11.92 -22.51 42.01
CA GLY A 187 -12.90 -23.55 42.29
C GLY A 187 -13.37 -23.53 43.74
N TYR A 188 -14.64 -23.25 43.94
CA TYR A 188 -15.33 -23.61 45.15
C TYR A 188 -15.73 -25.09 45.08
N GLY A 189 -15.22 -25.91 46.01
CA GLY A 189 -15.55 -27.31 46.11
C GLY A 189 -17.05 -27.54 46.36
N ALA A 190 -17.65 -28.40 45.54
CA ALA A 190 -19.02 -28.86 45.76
C ALA A 190 -19.09 -29.80 46.97
N PRO A 191 -20.14 -29.69 47.84
CA PRO A 191 -20.39 -30.63 48.89
C PRO A 191 -20.84 -31.98 48.31
N GLY A 192 -20.35 -33.06 48.94
CA GLY A 192 -20.52 -34.42 48.48
C GLY A 192 -21.96 -34.88 48.34
N THR A 193 -22.27 -35.48 47.22
CA THR A 193 -23.51 -36.20 46.96
C THR A 193 -23.41 -37.58 47.62
N ILE A 194 -24.29 -37.84 48.61
CA ILE A 194 -24.46 -39.15 49.25
C ILE A 194 -25.11 -40.09 48.25
N GLN A 195 -24.40 -41.15 47.90
CA GLN A 195 -24.84 -42.19 46.98
C GLN A 195 -25.75 -43.16 47.80
N GLN A 196 -27.08 -43.10 47.54
CA GLN A 196 -28.01 -44.12 48.03
C GLN A 196 -27.92 -45.37 47.13
N GLY A 197 -27.59 -46.48 47.73
CA GLY A 197 -27.55 -47.79 47.08
C GLY A 197 -28.95 -48.31 46.71
N PRO A 198 -29.03 -49.22 45.73
CA PRO A 198 -30.33 -49.76 45.26
C PRO A 198 -30.93 -50.73 46.29
N GLY A 199 -32.12 -50.40 46.80
CA GLY A 199 -32.96 -51.31 47.61
C GLY A 199 -33.57 -52.43 46.75
N THR A 200 -33.36 -53.64 47.20
CA THR A 200 -33.94 -54.87 46.70
C THR A 200 -35.43 -54.91 47.00
N PRO A 201 -36.36 -55.31 46.11
CA PRO A 201 -37.77 -55.55 46.42
C PRO A 201 -37.94 -56.93 47.02
N PRO A 202 -38.84 -57.16 48.06
CA PRO A 202 -39.17 -58.46 48.58
C PRO A 202 -40.18 -59.13 47.62
N GLY A 203 -39.98 -60.46 47.52
CA GLY A 203 -40.88 -61.34 46.78
C GLY A 203 -42.13 -61.67 47.52
N SER A 204 -43.12 -61.96 46.78
CA SER A 204 -44.16 -62.99 46.92
C SER A 204 -44.95 -63.10 45.67
#